data_2a00d5b5ac71f584eba35c261920aa45
#
_entry.id   2a00d5b5ac71f584eba35c261920aa45
#
_cell.length_a   1.000
_cell.length_b   1.000
_cell.length_c   1.000
_cell.angle_alpha   90.00
_cell.angle_beta   90.00
_cell.angle_gamma   90.00
#
_symmetry.space_group_name_H-M   'P 1'
#
loop_
_entity.id
_entity.type
_entity.pdbx_description
1 polymer ?
#
loop_
_entity_poly.entity_id
_entity_poly.type
_entity_poly.pdbx_seq_one_letter_code
_entity_poly.pdbx_strand_id
1 'polypeptide(L)'
;ASGGPGDRPVKLILIGQPPPHTLTAPPVPHDLPFDDLLTWLVKSGGTPEVVISNPPLLEVLEPSIRADLRVLESYRYAAGQPLALPVAVIGATGDPDLPPETLSGWGDLTAGRFALHMFDSCDHLLSDRVAEICATIADELEQFRAHP
;
A
#
# COMPACT_ATOMS: atom_id res chain seq x y z
N ALA A 1 13.57 -15.62 -17.99
CA ALA A 1 12.99 -16.84 -17.44
C ALA A 1 11.52 -16.86 -17.85
N SER A 2 11.13 -17.84 -18.70
CA SER A 2 9.75 -18.07 -19.14
C SER A 2 9.02 -18.80 -18.01
N GLY A 3 8.24 -18.09 -17.21
CA GLY A 3 7.29 -18.70 -16.27
C GLY A 3 6.29 -19.57 -17.06
N GLY A 4 5.96 -20.75 -16.52
CA GLY A 4 4.95 -21.64 -17.09
C GLY A 4 3.54 -20.99 -17.06
N PRO A 5 2.54 -21.55 -17.74
CA PRO A 5 1.18 -21.00 -17.76
C PRO A 5 0.50 -20.91 -16.38
N GLY A 6 1.11 -21.50 -15.32
CA GLY A 6 0.64 -21.40 -13.93
C GLY A 6 1.26 -20.26 -13.10
N ASP A 7 2.27 -19.53 -13.62
CA ASP A 7 3.04 -18.53 -12.87
C ASP A 7 2.55 -17.08 -13.11
N ARG A 8 1.45 -16.88 -13.80
CA ARG A 8 0.91 -15.52 -14.03
C ARG A 8 -0.02 -15.12 -12.91
N PRO A 9 0.11 -13.89 -12.38
CA PRO A 9 -0.86 -13.36 -11.43
C PRO A 9 -2.24 -13.31 -12.10
N VAL A 10 -3.25 -13.70 -11.36
CA VAL A 10 -4.65 -13.73 -11.85
C VAL A 10 -5.45 -12.52 -11.37
N LYS A 11 -5.02 -11.87 -10.30
CA LYS A 11 -5.63 -10.70 -9.71
C LYS A 11 -4.61 -9.93 -8.86
N LEU A 12 -4.75 -8.62 -8.81
CA LEU A 12 -4.00 -7.76 -7.90
C LEU A 12 -4.94 -7.26 -6.80
N ILE A 13 -4.57 -7.48 -5.54
CA ILE A 13 -5.28 -6.95 -4.37
C ILE A 13 -4.31 -6.04 -3.61
N LEU A 14 -4.71 -4.81 -3.38
CA LEU A 14 -3.90 -3.76 -2.76
C LEU A 14 -4.59 -3.27 -1.50
N ILE A 15 -3.83 -3.07 -0.44
CA ILE A 15 -4.34 -2.59 0.85
C ILE A 15 -3.56 -1.35 1.24
N GLY A 16 -4.25 -0.22 1.39
CA GLY A 16 -3.66 1.04 1.83
C GLY A 16 -2.52 1.52 0.92
N GLN A 17 -2.62 1.32 -0.40
CA GLN A 17 -1.57 1.70 -1.35
C GLN A 17 -2.10 2.68 -2.38
N PRO A 18 -1.49 3.88 -2.50
CA PRO A 18 -1.85 4.83 -3.54
C PRO A 18 -1.44 4.32 -4.93
N PRO A 19 -2.15 4.75 -5.99
CA PRO A 19 -1.72 4.47 -7.35
C PRO A 19 -0.36 5.09 -7.63
N PRO A 20 0.54 4.38 -8.35
CA PRO A 20 1.92 4.83 -8.53
C PRO A 20 2.06 6.17 -9.29
N HIS A 21 1.08 6.53 -10.10
CA HIS A 21 1.07 7.81 -10.82
C HIS A 21 0.68 9.01 -9.94
N THR A 22 0.13 8.77 -8.74
CA THR A 22 -0.19 9.82 -7.76
C THR A 22 0.97 10.12 -6.82
N LEU A 23 2.00 9.28 -6.81
CA LEU A 23 3.21 9.48 -5.99
C LEU A 23 4.04 10.62 -6.57
N THR A 24 3.92 11.82 -6.01
CA THR A 24 4.58 13.03 -6.52
C THR A 24 5.96 13.27 -5.89
N ALA A 25 6.16 12.88 -4.65
CA ALA A 25 7.42 12.99 -3.92
C ALA A 25 7.42 12.05 -2.70
N PRO A 26 8.58 11.61 -2.20
CA PRO A 26 8.64 10.94 -0.91
C PRO A 26 8.22 11.90 0.20
N PRO A 27 7.59 11.39 1.25
CA PRO A 27 7.09 12.24 2.36
C PRO A 27 8.23 12.93 3.12
N VAL A 28 9.42 12.31 3.15
CA VAL A 28 10.64 12.86 3.77
C VAL A 28 11.90 12.32 3.07
N PRO A 29 13.02 13.07 3.10
CA PRO A 29 14.31 12.60 2.61
C PRO A 29 14.84 11.40 3.39
N HIS A 30 15.50 10.47 2.68
CA HIS A 30 16.11 9.28 3.32
C HIS A 30 17.28 9.64 4.26
N ASP A 31 17.91 10.80 4.07
CA ASP A 31 19.05 11.31 4.86
C ASP A 31 18.65 12.29 5.99
N LEU A 32 17.35 12.38 6.28
CA LEU A 32 16.84 13.20 7.38
C LEU A 32 17.57 12.87 8.69
N PRO A 33 17.94 13.87 9.52
CA PRO A 33 18.50 13.62 10.86
C PRO A 33 17.63 12.64 11.66
N PHE A 34 18.26 11.80 12.51
CA PHE A 34 17.54 10.71 13.19
C PHE A 34 16.36 11.20 14.03
N ASP A 35 16.53 12.30 14.78
CA ASP A 35 15.46 12.86 15.61
C ASP A 35 14.25 13.36 14.77
N ASP A 36 14.54 13.90 13.60
CA ASP A 36 13.51 14.36 12.67
C ASP A 36 12.81 13.17 12.01
N LEU A 37 13.56 12.13 11.65
CA LEU A 37 13.03 10.86 11.15
C LEU A 37 12.10 10.23 12.20
N LEU A 38 12.53 10.17 13.46
CA LEU A 38 11.72 9.65 14.55
C LEU A 38 10.43 10.46 14.74
N THR A 39 10.54 11.78 14.71
CA THR A 39 9.36 12.66 14.78
C THR A 39 8.39 12.39 13.65
N TRP A 40 8.90 12.18 12.44
CA TRP A 40 8.06 11.84 11.30
C TRP A 40 7.41 10.45 11.44
N LEU A 41 8.15 9.42 11.88
CA LEU A 41 7.62 8.08 12.11
C LEU A 41 6.46 8.07 13.13
N VAL A 42 6.61 8.83 14.21
CA VAL A 42 5.56 9.03 15.22
C VAL A 42 4.33 9.68 14.61
N LYS A 43 4.54 10.76 13.85
CA LYS A 43 3.47 11.57 13.27
C LYS A 43 2.70 10.82 12.16
N SER A 44 3.39 10.01 11.38
CA SER A 44 2.77 9.21 10.30
C SER A 44 1.91 8.05 10.83
N GLY A 45 2.07 7.66 12.11
CA GLY A 45 1.26 6.61 12.72
C GLY A 45 1.53 5.19 12.20
N GLY A 46 2.40 5.04 11.20
CA GLY A 46 2.71 3.74 10.58
C GLY A 46 3.67 2.85 11.36
N THR A 47 4.26 3.38 12.44
CA THR A 47 5.24 2.65 13.25
C THR A 47 4.66 2.33 14.63
N PRO A 48 4.62 1.05 15.05
CA PRO A 48 4.09 0.68 16.37
C PRO A 48 4.86 1.36 17.51
N GLU A 49 4.15 1.78 18.55
CA GLU A 49 4.75 2.47 19.69
C GLU A 49 5.84 1.63 20.40
N VAL A 50 5.71 0.30 20.41
CA VAL A 50 6.74 -0.60 20.94
C VAL A 50 8.08 -0.45 20.21
N VAL A 51 8.08 -0.07 18.95
CA VAL A 51 9.30 0.22 18.18
C VAL A 51 9.82 1.60 18.53
N ILE A 52 8.94 2.61 18.54
CA ILE A 52 9.27 4.01 18.79
C ILE A 52 9.85 4.19 20.21
N SER A 53 9.30 3.49 21.20
CA SER A 53 9.74 3.55 22.60
C SER A 53 10.97 2.68 22.91
N ASN A 54 11.56 2.01 21.92
CA ASN A 54 12.70 1.11 22.10
C ASN A 54 13.90 1.57 21.26
N PRO A 55 14.79 2.46 21.79
CA PRO A 55 15.92 2.98 21.05
C PRO A 55 16.84 1.90 20.44
N PRO A 56 17.21 0.81 21.14
CA PRO A 56 18.00 -0.25 20.53
C PRO A 56 17.33 -0.92 19.33
N LEU A 57 16.00 -1.04 19.32
CA LEU A 57 15.25 -1.59 18.21
C LEU A 57 15.22 -0.61 17.03
N LEU A 58 15.07 0.69 17.33
CA LEU A 58 15.13 1.73 16.29
C LEU A 58 16.50 1.78 15.61
N GLU A 59 17.60 1.68 16.36
CA GLU A 59 18.95 1.62 15.77
C GLU A 59 19.12 0.45 14.79
N VAL A 60 18.50 -0.69 15.09
CA VAL A 60 18.53 -1.87 14.20
C VAL A 60 17.67 -1.65 12.95
N LEU A 61 16.52 -0.99 13.09
CA LEU A 61 15.56 -0.80 11.99
C LEU A 61 15.87 0.42 11.11
N GLU A 62 16.56 1.42 11.63
CA GLU A 62 16.87 2.67 10.92
C GLU A 62 17.48 2.47 9.53
N PRO A 63 18.49 1.58 9.33
CA PRO A 63 19.05 1.36 7.98
C PRO A 63 18.02 0.85 6.97
N SER A 64 17.09 0.00 7.40
CA SER A 64 16.02 -0.51 6.55
C SER A 64 15.01 0.58 6.20
N ILE A 65 14.58 1.37 7.20
CA ILE A 65 13.67 2.50 6.98
C ILE A 65 14.28 3.50 5.98
N ARG A 66 15.56 3.82 6.14
CA ARG A 66 16.26 4.73 5.20
C ARG A 66 16.40 4.13 3.82
N ALA A 67 16.61 2.82 3.71
CA ALA A 67 16.68 2.15 2.42
C ALA A 67 15.32 2.21 1.70
N ASP A 68 14.21 2.02 2.42
CA ASP A 68 12.87 2.11 1.87
C ASP A 68 12.55 3.55 1.41
N LEU A 69 12.89 4.57 2.22
CA LEU A 69 12.74 5.97 1.82
C LEU A 69 13.56 6.29 0.56
N ARG A 70 14.79 5.76 0.44
CA ARG A 70 15.62 5.95 -0.76
C ARG A 70 15.00 5.33 -2.00
N VAL A 71 14.35 4.17 -1.87
CA VAL A 71 13.59 3.55 -2.97
C VAL A 71 12.46 4.48 -3.40
N LEU A 72 11.68 5.00 -2.44
CA LEU A 72 10.59 5.95 -2.72
C LEU A 72 11.09 7.23 -3.39
N GLU A 73 12.21 7.79 -2.93
CA GLU A 73 12.81 8.98 -3.55
C GLU A 73 13.26 8.75 -5.00
N SER A 74 13.76 7.56 -5.27
CA SER A 74 14.26 7.21 -6.61
C SER A 74 13.14 6.79 -7.56
N TYR A 75 11.99 6.41 -7.03
CA TYR A 75 10.89 5.93 -7.83
C TYR A 75 10.35 7.01 -8.78
N ARG A 76 10.14 6.63 -10.03
CA ARG A 76 9.46 7.46 -11.03
C ARG A 76 8.48 6.58 -11.78
N TYR A 77 7.21 6.95 -11.71
CA TYR A 77 6.20 6.26 -12.50
C TYR A 77 6.46 6.48 -14.00
N ALA A 78 6.50 5.39 -14.73
CA ALA A 78 6.50 5.41 -16.19
C ALA A 78 5.16 4.85 -16.68
N ALA A 79 4.40 5.66 -17.40
CA ALA A 79 3.14 5.23 -17.97
C ALA A 79 3.36 4.07 -18.95
N GLY A 80 2.55 3.03 -18.81
CA GLY A 80 2.57 1.83 -19.64
C GLY A 80 1.16 1.42 -20.05
N GLN A 81 1.04 0.24 -20.67
CA GLN A 81 -0.28 -0.34 -20.92
C GLN A 81 -0.95 -0.70 -19.60
N PRO A 82 -2.25 -0.48 -19.44
CA PRO A 82 -2.98 -0.94 -18.28
C PRO A 82 -2.80 -2.45 -18.05
N LEU A 83 -2.84 -2.86 -16.81
CA LEU A 83 -2.75 -4.25 -16.39
C LEU A 83 -3.91 -5.05 -16.99
N ALA A 84 -3.61 -6.16 -17.68
CA ALA A 84 -4.63 -7.04 -18.24
C ALA A 84 -5.16 -8.04 -17.18
N LEU A 85 -5.36 -7.60 -15.94
CA LEU A 85 -5.88 -8.41 -14.82
C LEU A 85 -6.77 -7.55 -13.91
N PRO A 86 -7.74 -8.16 -13.22
CA PRO A 86 -8.58 -7.44 -12.26
C PRO A 86 -7.78 -6.86 -11.10
N VAL A 87 -8.19 -5.69 -10.65
CA VAL A 87 -7.60 -4.99 -9.48
C VAL A 87 -8.68 -4.76 -8.44
N ALA A 88 -8.41 -5.14 -7.20
CA ALA A 88 -9.21 -4.76 -6.04
C ALA A 88 -8.36 -3.93 -5.07
N VAL A 89 -8.91 -2.85 -4.56
CA VAL A 89 -8.25 -1.97 -3.61
C VAL A 89 -9.06 -1.91 -2.32
N ILE A 90 -8.36 -2.01 -1.21
CA ILE A 90 -8.93 -1.89 0.14
C ILE A 90 -8.32 -0.66 0.80
N GLY A 91 -9.17 0.21 1.33
CA GLY A 91 -8.77 1.44 2.03
C GLY A 91 -9.60 1.71 3.27
N ALA A 92 -9.20 2.71 4.05
CA ALA A 92 -9.84 3.18 5.25
C ALA A 92 -10.39 4.60 5.07
N THR A 93 -11.62 4.87 5.51
CA THR A 93 -12.18 6.23 5.42
C THR A 93 -11.54 7.20 6.42
N GLY A 94 -10.89 6.68 7.47
CA GLY A 94 -10.13 7.46 8.44
C GLY A 94 -8.68 7.75 8.05
N ASP A 95 -8.23 7.30 6.89
CA ASP A 95 -6.90 7.62 6.35
C ASP A 95 -6.96 8.94 5.55
N PRO A 96 -6.42 10.05 6.09
CA PRO A 96 -6.47 11.34 5.39
C PRO A 96 -5.57 11.42 4.16
N ASP A 97 -4.55 10.55 4.08
CA ASP A 97 -3.56 10.55 3.00
C ASP A 97 -4.05 9.73 1.78
N LEU A 98 -5.00 8.80 2.01
CA LEU A 98 -5.53 7.91 0.99
C LEU A 98 -7.07 7.96 0.89
N PRO A 99 -7.66 9.11 0.58
CA PRO A 99 -9.10 9.22 0.38
C PRO A 99 -9.57 8.36 -0.81
N PRO A 100 -10.87 8.00 -0.86
CA PRO A 100 -11.43 7.15 -1.93
C PRO A 100 -11.11 7.64 -3.33
N GLU A 101 -11.05 8.97 -3.53
CA GLU A 101 -10.74 9.60 -4.82
C GLU A 101 -9.33 9.27 -5.29
N THR A 102 -8.37 9.26 -4.36
CA THR A 102 -6.98 8.84 -4.66
C THR A 102 -6.93 7.36 -5.01
N LEU A 103 -7.54 6.50 -4.18
CA LEU A 103 -7.51 5.05 -4.38
C LEU A 103 -8.25 4.61 -5.65
N SER A 104 -9.29 5.34 -6.07
CA SER A 104 -10.03 5.05 -7.31
C SER A 104 -9.16 5.18 -8.57
N GLY A 105 -8.05 5.95 -8.51
CA GLY A 105 -7.08 6.06 -9.60
C GLY A 105 -6.41 4.73 -10.02
N TRP A 106 -6.51 3.68 -9.21
CA TRP A 106 -6.11 2.34 -9.64
C TRP A 106 -6.97 1.80 -10.78
N GLY A 107 -8.20 2.30 -10.93
CA GLY A 107 -9.08 1.94 -12.05
C GLY A 107 -8.50 2.33 -13.41
N ASP A 108 -7.71 3.40 -13.48
CA ASP A 108 -7.07 3.85 -14.73
C ASP A 108 -5.87 2.96 -15.11
N LEU A 109 -5.38 2.16 -14.19
CA LEU A 109 -4.21 1.30 -14.36
C LEU A 109 -4.56 -0.14 -14.71
N THR A 110 -5.84 -0.48 -14.84
CA THR A 110 -6.29 -1.80 -15.24
C THR A 110 -7.26 -1.76 -16.41
N ALA A 111 -7.11 -2.69 -17.35
CA ALA A 111 -8.10 -2.99 -18.37
C ALA A 111 -9.08 -4.08 -17.91
N GLY A 112 -8.85 -4.71 -16.76
CA GLY A 112 -9.73 -5.68 -16.14
C GLY A 112 -10.79 -5.02 -15.25
N ARG A 113 -11.50 -5.86 -14.46
CA ARG A 113 -12.45 -5.36 -13.47
C ARG A 113 -11.72 -4.58 -12.36
N PHE A 114 -12.27 -3.45 -11.95
CA PHE A 114 -11.83 -2.69 -10.80
C PHE A 114 -12.87 -2.76 -9.67
N ALA A 115 -12.41 -2.94 -8.43
CA ALA A 115 -13.23 -2.85 -7.22
C ALA A 115 -12.51 -2.03 -6.16
N LEU A 116 -13.25 -1.17 -5.44
CA LEU A 116 -12.77 -0.40 -4.30
C LEU A 116 -13.63 -0.72 -3.07
N HIS A 117 -12.99 -1.18 -2.01
CA HIS A 117 -13.60 -1.49 -0.72
C HIS A 117 -13.08 -0.52 0.33
N MET A 118 -13.97 0.27 0.92
CA MET A 118 -13.63 1.22 1.98
C MET A 118 -14.19 0.74 3.32
N PHE A 119 -13.33 0.69 4.32
CA PHE A 119 -13.72 0.35 5.69
C PHE A 119 -13.88 1.61 6.52
N ASP A 120 -15.04 1.77 7.15
CA ASP A 120 -15.36 2.93 7.96
C ASP A 120 -14.72 2.87 9.34
N SER A 121 -14.43 4.05 9.90
CA SER A 121 -13.98 4.21 11.30
C SER A 121 -12.69 3.46 11.63
N CYS A 122 -11.78 3.30 10.67
CA CYS A 122 -10.45 2.74 10.87
C CYS A 122 -9.38 3.64 10.24
N ASP A 123 -8.17 3.49 10.75
CA ASP A 123 -6.99 4.22 10.28
C ASP A 123 -6.30 3.50 9.12
N HIS A 124 -5.17 4.06 8.67
CA HIS A 124 -4.34 3.52 7.60
C HIS A 124 -3.92 2.04 7.82
N LEU A 125 -3.69 1.62 9.06
CA LEU A 125 -3.18 0.27 9.36
C LEU A 125 -4.26 -0.81 9.24
N LEU A 126 -5.56 -0.43 9.31
CA LEU A 126 -6.69 -1.38 9.22
C LEU A 126 -6.58 -2.55 10.23
N SER A 127 -5.79 -2.40 11.30
CA SER A 127 -5.42 -3.47 12.22
C SER A 127 -6.61 -4.07 12.96
N ASP A 128 -7.65 -3.26 13.19
CA ASP A 128 -8.88 -3.67 13.87
C ASP A 128 -9.88 -4.40 12.95
N ARG A 129 -9.59 -4.47 11.63
CA ARG A 129 -10.47 -5.01 10.59
C ARG A 129 -9.93 -6.25 9.87
N VAL A 130 -8.92 -6.91 10.44
CA VAL A 130 -8.24 -8.05 9.79
C VAL A 130 -9.23 -9.13 9.33
N ALA A 131 -10.21 -9.50 10.15
CA ALA A 131 -11.19 -10.53 9.79
C ALA A 131 -12.07 -10.11 8.60
N GLU A 132 -12.50 -8.85 8.56
CA GLU A 132 -13.32 -8.30 7.47
C GLU A 132 -12.51 -8.18 6.17
N ILE A 133 -11.24 -7.77 6.28
CA ILE A 133 -10.31 -7.72 5.14
C ILE A 133 -10.10 -9.12 4.55
N CYS A 134 -9.86 -10.13 5.40
CA CYS A 134 -9.73 -11.50 4.96
C CYS A 134 -10.99 -12.02 4.25
N ALA A 135 -12.18 -11.69 4.76
CA ALA A 135 -13.44 -12.02 4.11
C ALA A 135 -13.56 -11.34 2.73
N THR A 136 -13.27 -10.05 2.65
CA THR A 136 -13.27 -9.29 1.38
C THR A 136 -12.31 -9.89 0.37
N ILE A 137 -11.10 -10.26 0.79
CA ILE A 137 -10.11 -10.92 -0.08
C ILE A 137 -10.66 -12.27 -0.59
N ALA A 138 -11.26 -13.08 0.31
CA ALA A 138 -11.84 -14.36 -0.08
C ALA A 138 -12.96 -14.19 -1.12
N ASP A 139 -13.89 -13.25 -0.90
CA ASP A 139 -14.97 -12.93 -1.82
C ASP A 139 -14.45 -12.49 -3.19
N GLU A 140 -13.42 -11.64 -3.22
CA GLU A 140 -12.79 -11.18 -4.44
C GLU A 140 -12.11 -12.32 -5.23
N LEU A 141 -11.53 -13.29 -4.55
CA LEU A 141 -10.94 -14.47 -5.18
C LEU A 141 -12.00 -15.47 -5.67
N GLU A 142 -13.10 -15.64 -4.94
CA GLU A 142 -14.22 -16.48 -5.38
C GLU A 142 -14.91 -15.91 -6.62
N GLN A 143 -15.15 -14.61 -6.67
CA GLN A 143 -15.70 -13.93 -7.85
C GLN A 143 -14.82 -14.11 -9.09
N PHE A 144 -13.50 -14.11 -8.92
CA PHE A 144 -12.59 -14.41 -10.03
C PHE A 144 -12.73 -15.86 -10.52
N ARG A 145 -12.90 -16.84 -9.61
CA ARG A 145 -13.09 -18.26 -9.98
C ARG A 145 -14.41 -18.49 -10.73
N ALA A 146 -15.42 -17.72 -10.40
CA ALA A 146 -16.74 -17.84 -11.05
C ALA A 146 -16.80 -17.21 -12.46
N HIS A 147 -15.90 -16.27 -12.76
CA HIS A 147 -15.85 -15.51 -14.03
C HIS A 147 -14.39 -15.31 -14.46
N PRO A 148 -13.71 -16.41 -14.89
CA PRO A 148 -12.29 -16.35 -15.27
C PRO A 148 -12.03 -15.56 -16.56
#